data_0fb33871771c30099ae3062f41d2ca5b
#
_entry.id   0fb33871771c30099ae3062f41d2ca5b
#
_cell.length_a   1.000
_cell.length_b   1.000
_cell.length_c   1.000
_cell.angle_alpha   90.00
_cell.angle_beta   90.00
_cell.angle_gamma   90.00
#
_symmetry.space_group_name_H-M   'P 1'
#
loop_
_entity.id
_entity.type
_entity.pdbx_description
1 polymer ?
#
loop_
_entity_poly.entity_id
_entity_poly.type
_entity_poly.pdbx_seq_one_letter_code
_entity_poly.pdbx_strand_id
1 'polypeptide(L)'
;MPSRADAPLAGIEVIDLVAGPMAAIGRTLAELGAAVTRAEPPGGAWDRPRPDQGDPAAGLDFAALNAGKGCAVLDLATPGTARDHAARLDAMLARAHLVLLDIGPRAAFPHFSQQSC
;
A
#
# COMPACT_ATOMS: atom_id res chain seq x y z
N MET A 1 -17.33 -14.40 16.57
CA MET A 1 -16.28 -13.53 15.99
C MET A 1 -15.97 -12.42 16.96
N PRO A 2 -14.73 -12.25 17.36
CA PRO A 2 -14.35 -11.07 18.13
C PRO A 2 -14.65 -9.80 17.33
N SER A 3 -15.09 -8.74 18.00
CA SER A 3 -15.29 -7.46 17.35
C SER A 3 -13.94 -6.93 16.84
N ARG A 4 -13.96 -6.04 15.86
CA ARG A 4 -12.73 -5.44 15.33
C ARG A 4 -11.91 -4.75 16.44
N ALA A 5 -12.57 -4.24 17.47
CA ALA A 5 -11.92 -3.61 18.62
C ALA A 5 -11.10 -4.59 19.46
N ASP A 6 -11.43 -5.91 19.41
CA ASP A 6 -10.77 -6.95 20.17
C ASP A 6 -9.67 -7.67 19.37
N ALA A 7 -9.45 -7.30 18.14
CA ALA A 7 -8.42 -7.90 17.29
C ALA A 7 -7.02 -7.59 17.82
N PRO A 8 -6.03 -8.49 17.63
CA PRO A 8 -4.66 -8.30 18.18
C PRO A 8 -3.98 -6.99 17.77
N LEU A 9 -4.23 -6.51 16.55
CA LEU A 9 -3.63 -5.27 16.04
C LEU A 9 -4.62 -4.13 15.91
N ALA A 10 -5.73 -4.16 16.67
CA ALA A 10 -6.67 -3.05 16.70
C ALA A 10 -5.96 -1.75 17.10
N GLY A 11 -6.22 -0.66 16.39
CA GLY A 11 -5.59 0.63 16.62
C GLY A 11 -4.22 0.83 16.00
N ILE A 12 -3.65 -0.22 15.38
CA ILE A 12 -2.37 -0.11 14.67
C ILE A 12 -2.61 0.38 13.24
N GLU A 13 -1.92 1.45 12.85
CA GLU A 13 -1.95 1.99 11.49
C GLU A 13 -0.70 1.59 10.73
N VAL A 14 -0.91 1.04 9.54
CA VAL A 14 0.15 0.56 8.65
C VAL A 14 0.02 1.25 7.30
N ILE A 15 1.13 1.79 6.82
CA ILE A 15 1.24 2.29 5.44
C ILE A 15 1.97 1.24 4.62
N ASP A 16 1.33 0.76 3.58
CA ASP A 16 1.82 -0.31 2.73
C ASP A 16 2.22 0.24 1.35
N LEU A 17 3.52 0.30 1.10
CA LEU A 17 4.10 0.76 -0.16
C LEU A 17 4.63 -0.41 -1.00
N VAL A 18 4.25 -1.64 -0.66
CA VAL A 18 4.75 -2.87 -1.28
C VAL A 18 3.82 -3.33 -2.40
N ALA A 19 4.39 -3.74 -3.51
CA ALA A 19 3.68 -4.34 -4.62
C ALA A 19 4.14 -5.78 -4.86
N GLY A 20 3.28 -6.61 -5.47
CA GLY A 20 3.60 -7.99 -5.81
C GLY A 20 3.37 -8.99 -4.68
N PRO A 21 4.06 -10.14 -4.71
CA PRO A 21 3.80 -11.24 -3.76
C PRO A 21 3.95 -10.87 -2.30
N MET A 22 4.86 -9.94 -1.98
CA MET A 22 5.08 -9.47 -0.61
C MET A 22 3.93 -8.61 -0.07
N ALA A 23 2.96 -8.25 -0.90
CA ALA A 23 1.73 -7.59 -0.47
C ALA A 23 0.94 -8.44 0.55
N ALA A 24 1.19 -9.76 0.59
CA ALA A 24 0.62 -10.66 1.60
C ALA A 24 0.96 -10.26 3.04
N ILE A 25 2.07 -9.58 3.27
CA ILE A 25 2.45 -9.09 4.60
C ILE A 25 1.40 -8.10 5.12
N GLY A 26 1.07 -7.10 4.33
CA GLY A 26 0.03 -6.12 4.68
C GLY A 26 -1.35 -6.75 4.83
N ARG A 27 -1.67 -7.73 3.99
CA ARG A 27 -2.92 -8.49 4.12
C ARG A 27 -3.00 -9.22 5.46
N THR A 28 -1.92 -9.87 5.87
CA THR A 28 -1.88 -10.58 7.16
C THR A 28 -2.10 -9.60 8.33
N LEU A 29 -1.46 -8.43 8.27
CA LEU A 29 -1.65 -7.41 9.30
C LEU A 29 -3.10 -6.91 9.33
N ALA A 30 -3.72 -6.73 8.17
CA ALA A 30 -5.12 -6.35 8.08
C ALA A 30 -6.05 -7.41 8.67
N GLU A 31 -5.78 -8.69 8.41
CA GLU A 31 -6.53 -9.81 9.01
C GLU A 31 -6.43 -9.80 10.54
N LEU A 32 -5.30 -9.38 11.07
CA LEU A 32 -5.08 -9.27 12.51
C LEU A 32 -5.67 -7.98 13.13
N GLY A 33 -6.32 -7.16 12.34
CA GLY A 33 -7.06 -5.98 12.81
C GLY A 33 -6.38 -4.64 12.59
N ALA A 34 -5.17 -4.60 12.01
CA ALA A 34 -4.52 -3.34 11.68
C ALA A 34 -5.29 -2.58 10.58
N ALA A 35 -5.26 -1.26 10.65
CA ALA A 35 -5.72 -0.40 9.59
C ALA A 35 -4.59 -0.24 8.57
N VAL A 36 -4.63 -1.01 7.50
CA VAL A 36 -3.59 -1.01 6.46
C VAL A 36 -4.07 -0.18 5.28
N THR A 37 -3.31 0.83 4.92
CA THR A 37 -3.53 1.64 3.72
C THR A 37 -2.42 1.37 2.72
N ARG A 38 -2.81 0.83 1.57
CA ARG A 38 -1.92 0.66 0.44
C ARG A 38 -1.88 1.97 -0.35
N ALA A 39 -0.69 2.52 -0.55
CA ALA A 39 -0.51 3.67 -1.41
C ALA A 39 0.06 3.24 -2.77
N GLU A 40 -0.44 3.83 -3.84
CA GLU A 40 -0.04 3.53 -5.21
C GLU A 40 0.14 4.81 -6.00
N PRO A 41 1.03 4.81 -7.02
CA PRO A 41 1.08 5.89 -8.00
C PRO A 41 -0.18 5.93 -8.86
N PRO A 42 -0.44 7.04 -9.60
CA PRO A 42 -1.54 7.09 -10.55
C PRO A 42 -1.49 5.94 -11.54
N GLY A 43 -2.65 5.34 -11.83
CA GLY A 43 -2.75 4.16 -12.68
C GLY A 43 -2.46 2.84 -11.97
N GLY A 44 -2.06 2.90 -10.72
CA GLY A 44 -1.75 1.72 -9.89
C GLY A 44 -0.30 1.29 -9.97
N ALA A 45 0.13 0.49 -8.98
CA ALA A 45 1.42 -0.18 -9.01
C ALA A 45 1.42 -1.29 -10.08
N TRP A 46 2.62 -1.81 -10.39
CA TRP A 46 2.78 -2.78 -11.47
C TRP A 46 1.97 -4.07 -11.29
N ASP A 47 1.66 -4.43 -10.06
CA ASP A 47 0.89 -5.66 -9.75
C ASP A 47 -0.63 -5.47 -9.87
N ARG A 48 -1.11 -4.24 -10.03
CA ARG A 48 -2.53 -3.98 -10.23
C ARG A 48 -2.94 -4.40 -11.63
N PRO A 49 -3.93 -5.32 -11.78
CA PRO A 49 -4.38 -5.74 -13.10
C PRO A 49 -5.01 -4.58 -13.87
N ARG A 50 -4.74 -4.57 -15.17
CA ARG A 50 -5.31 -3.59 -16.10
C ARG A 50 -6.41 -4.24 -16.91
N PRO A 51 -7.53 -3.53 -17.18
CA PRO A 51 -8.67 -4.11 -17.90
C PRO A 51 -8.34 -4.65 -19.29
N ASP A 52 -7.30 -4.10 -19.93
CA ASP A 52 -6.89 -4.43 -21.30
C ASP A 52 -5.80 -5.51 -21.39
N GLN A 53 -5.30 -6.00 -20.25
CA GLN A 53 -4.25 -7.01 -20.20
C GLN A 53 -4.70 -8.29 -19.48
N GLY A 54 -5.93 -8.64 -19.70
CA GLY A 54 -6.80 -9.60 -19.13
C GLY A 54 -6.33 -11.02 -18.87
N ASP A 55 -5.44 -11.27 -17.93
CA ASP A 55 -5.40 -12.56 -17.26
C ASP A 55 -6.32 -12.51 -16.03
N PRO A 56 -7.47 -13.22 -16.02
CA PRO A 56 -8.38 -13.23 -14.87
C PRO A 56 -7.70 -13.73 -13.58
N ALA A 57 -6.70 -14.60 -13.70
CA ALA A 57 -5.95 -15.11 -12.55
C ALA A 57 -5.16 -13.99 -11.85
N ALA A 58 -4.58 -13.06 -12.60
CA ALA A 58 -3.85 -11.93 -12.03
C ALA A 58 -4.76 -11.03 -11.19
N GLY A 59 -6.02 -10.84 -11.62
CA GLY A 59 -7.00 -10.07 -10.86
C GLY A 59 -7.38 -10.75 -9.54
N LEU A 60 -7.53 -12.06 -9.55
CA LEU A 60 -7.81 -12.84 -8.34
C LEU A 60 -6.63 -12.81 -7.38
N ASP A 61 -5.41 -12.94 -7.87
CA ASP A 61 -4.20 -12.88 -7.06
C ASP A 61 -4.05 -11.51 -6.40
N PHE A 62 -4.25 -10.43 -7.15
CA PHE A 62 -4.22 -9.08 -6.61
C PHE A 62 -5.26 -8.89 -5.53
N ALA A 63 -6.49 -9.31 -5.75
CA ALA A 63 -7.58 -9.17 -4.78
C ALA A 63 -7.28 -9.97 -3.51
N ALA A 64 -6.75 -11.19 -3.65
CA ALA A 64 -6.38 -12.02 -2.51
C ALA A 64 -5.24 -11.42 -1.69
N LEU A 65 -4.19 -10.92 -2.36
CA LEU A 65 -3.01 -10.36 -1.71
C LEU A 65 -3.27 -9.01 -1.04
N ASN A 66 -4.34 -8.32 -1.41
CA ASN A 66 -4.64 -6.98 -0.91
C ASN A 66 -5.97 -6.89 -0.17
N ALA A 67 -6.58 -8.03 0.16
CA ALA A 67 -7.84 -8.08 0.87
C ALA A 67 -7.75 -7.34 2.22
N GLY A 68 -8.77 -6.55 2.53
CA GLY A 68 -8.87 -5.83 3.79
C GLY A 68 -8.07 -4.53 3.89
N LYS A 69 -7.31 -4.17 2.86
CA LYS A 69 -6.56 -2.92 2.82
C LYS A 69 -7.42 -1.76 2.32
N GLY A 70 -7.21 -0.57 2.87
CA GLY A 70 -7.61 0.69 2.25
C GLY A 70 -6.65 1.07 1.13
N CYS A 71 -7.04 2.04 0.31
CA CYS A 71 -6.26 2.45 -0.85
C CYS A 71 -6.11 3.96 -0.91
N ALA A 72 -4.92 4.43 -1.25
CA ALA A 72 -4.64 5.83 -1.51
C ALA A 72 -3.81 5.96 -2.79
N VAL A 73 -4.14 6.96 -3.61
CA VAL A 73 -3.36 7.28 -4.80
C VAL A 73 -2.49 8.50 -4.50
N LEU A 74 -1.19 8.36 -4.70
CA LEU A 74 -0.21 9.42 -4.44
C LEU A 74 0.61 9.68 -5.70
N ASP A 75 0.46 10.85 -6.28
CA ASP A 75 1.25 11.29 -7.43
C ASP A 75 2.43 12.12 -6.94
N LEU A 76 3.57 11.48 -6.78
CA LEU A 76 4.81 12.13 -6.33
C LEU A 76 5.70 12.56 -7.50
N ALA A 77 5.28 12.32 -8.74
CA ALA A 77 6.08 12.56 -9.92
C ALA A 77 5.63 13.76 -10.75
N THR A 78 4.33 14.04 -10.78
CA THR A 78 3.79 15.11 -11.62
C THR A 78 4.04 16.49 -11.00
N PRO A 79 4.74 17.42 -11.70
CA PRO A 79 4.88 18.79 -11.21
C PRO A 79 3.52 19.44 -10.98
N GLY A 80 3.38 20.18 -9.90
CA GLY A 80 2.14 20.87 -9.53
C GLY A 80 1.27 20.09 -8.54
N THR A 81 1.29 18.76 -8.56
CA THR A 81 0.58 17.91 -7.60
C THR A 81 1.51 17.24 -6.61
N ALA A 82 2.76 17.00 -6.99
CA ALA A 82 3.72 16.25 -6.19
C ALA A 82 3.90 16.82 -4.78
N ARG A 83 3.94 18.15 -4.65
CA ARG A 83 4.10 18.79 -3.32
C ARG A 83 2.93 18.48 -2.39
N ASP A 84 1.69 18.58 -2.88
CA ASP A 84 0.50 18.32 -2.08
C ASP A 84 0.41 16.84 -1.70
N HIS A 85 0.75 15.96 -2.64
CA HIS A 85 0.74 14.53 -2.40
C HIS A 85 1.87 14.10 -1.45
N ALA A 86 3.04 14.74 -1.54
CA ALA A 86 4.13 14.51 -0.57
C ALA A 86 3.71 14.94 0.84
N ALA A 87 3.06 16.09 0.99
CA ALA A 87 2.54 16.54 2.27
C ALA A 87 1.47 15.57 2.83
N ARG A 88 0.62 15.03 1.96
CA ARG A 88 -0.36 14.02 2.34
C ARG A 88 0.31 12.73 2.82
N LEU A 89 1.35 12.28 2.12
CA LEU A 89 2.13 11.12 2.54
C LEU A 89 2.80 11.37 3.89
N ASP A 90 3.41 12.53 4.09
CA ASP A 90 4.02 12.90 5.37
C ASP A 90 3.01 12.85 6.52
N ALA A 91 1.80 13.34 6.31
CA ALA A 91 0.73 13.27 7.30
C ALA A 91 0.31 11.82 7.60
N MET A 92 0.26 10.97 6.59
CA MET A 92 -0.02 9.54 6.75
C MET A 92 1.09 8.85 7.55
N LEU A 93 2.35 9.14 7.20
CA LEU A 93 3.52 8.56 7.88
C LEU A 93 3.60 9.01 9.35
N ALA A 94 3.21 10.25 9.64
CA ALA A 94 3.22 10.76 11.01
C ALA A 94 2.26 10.00 11.93
N ARG A 95 1.20 9.40 11.39
CA ARG A 95 0.24 8.60 12.16
C ARG A 95 0.53 7.10 12.11
N ALA A 96 1.41 6.66 11.23
CA ALA A 96 1.69 5.25 11.05
C ALA A 96 2.51 4.68 12.21
N HIS A 97 2.18 3.47 12.61
CA HIS A 97 2.98 2.67 13.54
C HIS A 97 4.00 1.81 12.77
N LEU A 98 3.69 1.48 11.53
CA LEU A 98 4.53 0.63 10.69
C LEU A 98 4.43 1.07 9.24
N VAL A 99 5.55 1.06 8.55
CA VAL A 99 5.62 1.28 7.11
C VAL A 99 6.26 0.07 6.46
N LEU A 100 5.58 -0.50 5.47
CA LEU A 100 6.11 -1.59 4.64
C LEU A 100 6.65 -0.97 3.36
N LEU A 101 7.91 -1.17 3.10
CA LEU A 101 8.61 -0.56 1.98
C LEU A 101 9.27 -1.60 1.11
N ASP A 102 9.10 -1.45 -0.18
CA ASP A 102 9.73 -2.26 -1.21
C ASP A 102 10.97 -1.53 -1.73
N ILE A 103 12.11 -2.20 -1.76
CA ILE A 103 13.39 -1.61 -2.16
C ILE A 103 13.92 -2.13 -3.50
N GLY A 104 13.17 -2.99 -4.17
CA GLY A 104 13.57 -3.57 -5.45
C GLY A 104 13.38 -2.61 -6.64
N PRO A 105 13.89 -2.98 -7.83
CA PRO A 105 13.71 -2.17 -9.04
C PRO A 105 12.25 -2.06 -9.49
N ARG A 106 11.37 -2.88 -8.95
CA ARG A 106 9.92 -2.84 -9.19
C ARG A 106 9.16 -2.19 -8.03
N ALA A 107 9.83 -1.48 -7.14
CA ALA A 107 9.18 -0.75 -6.05
C ALA A 107 8.14 0.23 -6.61
N ALA A 108 6.98 0.33 -5.94
CA ALA A 108 5.92 1.26 -6.35
C ALA A 108 6.37 2.72 -6.26
N PHE A 109 7.28 3.01 -5.32
CA PHE A 109 7.85 4.34 -5.11
C PHE A 109 9.39 4.25 -5.03
N PRO A 110 10.06 4.03 -6.17
CA PRO A 110 11.51 3.75 -6.17
C PRO A 110 12.36 4.89 -5.60
N HIS A 111 11.91 6.12 -5.75
CA HIS A 111 12.66 7.28 -5.23
C HIS A 111 12.62 7.39 -3.71
N PHE A 112 11.60 6.84 -3.08
CA PHE A 112 11.45 6.87 -1.63
C PHE A 112 12.50 5.96 -0.97
N SER A 113 12.77 4.80 -1.56
CA SER A 113 13.74 3.84 -1.04
C SER A 113 15.18 4.33 -1.12
N GLN A 114 15.48 5.26 -2.04
CA GLN A 114 16.82 5.81 -2.21
C GLN A 114 17.17 6.93 -1.22
N GLN A 115 16.15 7.56 -0.64
CA GLN A 115 16.34 8.69 0.29
C GLN A 115 16.43 8.26 1.75
N SER A 116 16.16 7.00 2.06
CA SER A 116 16.13 6.50 3.44
C SER A 116 17.46 5.86 3.90
N CYS A 117 18.53 6.09 3.16
CA CYS A 117 19.87 5.65 3.55
C CYS A 117 20.68 6.80 4.14
#